data_512978247e7ce4b7ec0e321799a1a604
#
_entry.id   512978247e7ce4b7ec0e321799a1a604
#
_cell.length_a   1.000
_cell.length_b   1.000
_cell.length_c   1.000
_cell.angle_alpha   90.00
_cell.angle_beta   90.00
_cell.angle_gamma   90.00
#
_symmetry.space_group_name_H-M   'P 1'
#
loop_
_entity.id
_entity.type
_entity.pdbx_description
1 polymer ?
#
loop_
_entity_poly.entity_id
_entity_poly.type
_entity_poly.pdbx_seq_one_letter_code
_entity_poly.pdbx_strand_id
1 'polypeptide(L)'
;PIDLPENFEFTFNIKAVSPSNNFEIKFIDSTGNNVWWVNNRSYDFPKEWKKIRIKKRHINFAWGPTNDQSLKRIDRIEFTIASHVGGKGTVWIDDLKFEPLLPETNVYPNPLVLASSQSFDLVPNNIVDGSLESYWKSVGIINQSITIDFRTRREFGGLMIDWLKNFHAKSFDISLSEDGKFWEKVYSVSSNSTDVSFIKLSEVEARLLRINLMESNSE
;
A
#
# COMPACT_ATOMS: atom_id res chain seq x y z
N PRO A 1 21.55 -5.11 22.31
CA PRO A 1 20.12 -4.93 22.17
C PRO A 1 19.77 -3.53 21.69
N ILE A 2 18.68 -3.42 20.91
CA ILE A 2 18.18 -2.18 20.32
C ILE A 2 16.76 -1.95 20.85
N ASP A 3 16.50 -0.80 21.43
CA ASP A 3 15.15 -0.37 21.77
C ASP A 3 14.49 0.18 20.51
N LEU A 4 13.30 -0.31 20.20
CA LEU A 4 12.58 0.04 18.99
C LEU A 4 11.61 1.19 19.25
N PRO A 5 11.38 2.08 18.28
CA PRO A 5 10.34 3.10 18.37
C PRO A 5 8.96 2.50 18.63
N GLU A 6 8.03 3.29 19.17
CA GLU A 6 6.65 2.88 19.39
C GLU A 6 5.99 2.44 18.09
N ASN A 7 6.17 3.21 17.01
CA ASN A 7 5.81 2.86 15.66
C ASN A 7 7.03 3.01 14.74
N PHE A 8 7.22 2.05 13.83
CA PHE A 8 8.36 2.04 12.93
C PHE A 8 8.10 1.19 11.68
N GLU A 9 8.93 1.39 10.68
CA GLU A 9 9.14 0.41 9.62
C GLU A 9 10.59 -0.11 9.66
N PHE A 10 10.74 -1.40 9.44
CA PHE A 10 12.02 -2.04 9.19
C PHE A 10 12.24 -2.08 7.69
N THR A 11 13.35 -1.52 7.22
CA THR A 11 13.67 -1.49 5.80
C THR A 11 15.03 -2.13 5.54
N PHE A 12 15.17 -2.74 4.35
CA PHE A 12 16.42 -3.26 3.84
C PHE A 12 16.34 -3.42 2.33
N ASN A 13 17.49 -3.48 1.67
CA ASN A 13 17.60 -3.82 0.26
C ASN A 13 17.88 -5.31 0.12
N ILE A 14 17.24 -5.97 -0.84
CA ILE A 14 17.46 -7.38 -1.15
C ILE A 14 17.61 -7.58 -2.65
N LYS A 15 18.50 -8.50 -3.01
CA LYS A 15 18.68 -9.03 -4.38
C LYS A 15 19.03 -10.50 -4.27
N ALA A 16 18.59 -11.34 -5.20
CA ALA A 16 18.96 -12.74 -5.17
C ALA A 16 19.04 -13.39 -6.56
N VAL A 17 19.84 -14.42 -6.62
CA VAL A 17 19.80 -15.46 -7.66
C VAL A 17 19.48 -16.76 -6.91
N SER A 18 18.20 -17.06 -6.78
CA SER A 18 17.70 -18.18 -5.99
C SER A 18 16.35 -18.64 -6.55
N PRO A 19 16.04 -19.95 -6.47
CA PRO A 19 14.67 -20.43 -6.64
C PRO A 19 13.72 -19.82 -5.60
N SER A 20 12.42 -19.90 -5.85
CA SER A 20 11.38 -19.53 -4.86
C SER A 20 11.48 -20.44 -3.63
N ASN A 21 11.64 -19.83 -2.46
CA ASN A 21 11.73 -20.52 -1.18
C ASN A 21 10.98 -19.71 -0.09
N ASN A 22 10.81 -20.29 1.10
CA ASN A 22 10.25 -19.54 2.22
C ASN A 22 11.31 -18.57 2.75
N PHE A 23 10.92 -17.32 2.92
CA PHE A 23 11.79 -16.27 3.42
C PHE A 23 11.24 -15.74 4.75
N GLU A 24 11.99 -15.96 5.82
CA GLU A 24 11.63 -15.59 7.18
C GLU A 24 12.59 -14.53 7.70
N ILE A 25 12.04 -13.51 8.33
CA ILE A 25 12.78 -12.49 9.04
C ILE A 25 12.37 -12.56 10.49
N LYS A 26 13.31 -12.88 11.38
CA LYS A 26 13.05 -13.08 12.81
C LYS A 26 13.70 -11.96 13.61
N PHE A 27 12.95 -11.41 14.55
CA PHE A 27 13.38 -10.42 15.52
C PHE A 27 13.39 -11.11 16.88
N ILE A 28 14.54 -11.16 17.53
CA ILE A 28 14.77 -12.00 18.69
C ILE A 28 15.25 -11.14 19.86
N ASP A 29 14.67 -11.35 21.02
CA ASP A 29 15.05 -10.64 22.24
C ASP A 29 16.40 -11.10 22.83
N SER A 30 16.87 -10.46 23.89
CA SER A 30 18.11 -10.77 24.55
C SER A 30 18.16 -12.13 25.23
N THR A 31 17.00 -12.71 25.54
CA THR A 31 16.91 -14.07 26.13
C THR A 31 17.07 -15.14 25.06
N GLY A 32 16.84 -14.81 23.80
CA GLY A 32 16.83 -15.74 22.68
C GLY A 32 15.56 -16.62 22.61
N ASN A 33 14.63 -16.43 23.52
CA ASN A 33 13.47 -17.30 23.66
C ASN A 33 12.20 -16.70 23.05
N ASN A 34 12.11 -15.38 22.98
CA ASN A 34 10.95 -14.69 22.39
C ASN A 34 11.30 -14.25 20.97
N VAL A 35 10.45 -14.63 20.02
CA VAL A 35 10.64 -14.39 18.60
C VAL A 35 9.39 -13.75 18.00
N TRP A 36 9.62 -12.68 17.28
CA TRP A 36 8.66 -12.07 16.36
C TRP A 36 9.14 -12.28 14.94
N TRP A 37 8.25 -12.41 13.99
CA TRP A 37 8.66 -12.70 12.62
C TRP A 37 7.74 -12.14 11.55
N VAL A 38 8.31 -12.08 10.35
CA VAL A 38 7.59 -12.04 9.07
C VAL A 38 7.93 -13.32 8.33
N ASN A 39 6.90 -14.07 7.92
CA ASN A 39 7.07 -15.34 7.22
C ASN A 39 6.43 -15.25 5.83
N ASN A 40 7.24 -15.16 4.81
CA ASN A 40 6.83 -15.14 3.41
C ASN A 40 7.03 -16.54 2.82
N ARG A 41 5.93 -17.25 2.63
CA ARG A 41 5.96 -18.57 1.98
C ARG A 41 6.05 -18.41 0.47
N SER A 42 6.78 -19.31 -0.18
CA SER A 42 6.94 -19.31 -1.65
C SER A 42 7.38 -17.95 -2.19
N TYR A 43 8.33 -17.32 -1.51
CA TYR A 43 8.80 -15.98 -1.85
C TYR A 43 9.64 -16.00 -3.11
N ASP A 44 9.20 -15.22 -4.10
CA ASP A 44 9.96 -14.99 -5.33
C ASP A 44 10.96 -13.86 -5.10
N PHE A 45 12.22 -14.24 -4.98
CA PHE A 45 13.28 -13.29 -4.71
C PHE A 45 13.52 -12.34 -5.90
N PRO A 46 13.65 -11.02 -5.64
CA PRO A 46 13.93 -10.07 -6.70
C PRO A 46 15.34 -10.31 -7.30
N LYS A 47 15.43 -10.29 -8.62
CA LYS A 47 16.71 -10.44 -9.35
C LYS A 47 17.55 -9.18 -9.35
N GLU A 48 16.92 -8.03 -9.18
CA GLU A 48 17.54 -6.73 -9.04
C GLU A 48 17.37 -6.20 -7.61
N TRP A 49 18.17 -5.23 -7.20
CA TRP A 49 18.03 -4.61 -5.90
C TRP A 49 16.64 -4.02 -5.72
N LYS A 50 15.97 -4.45 -4.66
CA LYS A 50 14.64 -3.99 -4.27
C LYS A 50 14.65 -3.61 -2.80
N LYS A 51 14.16 -2.40 -2.49
CA LYS A 51 13.91 -1.99 -1.11
C LYS A 51 12.65 -2.69 -0.59
N ILE A 52 12.80 -3.39 0.53
CA ILE A 52 11.71 -4.01 1.28
C ILE A 52 11.36 -3.10 2.45
N ARG A 53 10.08 -2.97 2.74
CA ARG A 53 9.53 -2.15 3.83
C ARG A 53 8.56 -3.02 4.62
N ILE A 54 8.78 -3.13 5.92
CA ILE A 54 7.99 -3.95 6.83
C ILE A 54 7.58 -3.08 8.00
N LYS A 55 6.31 -2.72 8.08
CA LYS A 55 5.79 -1.96 9.22
C LYS A 55 5.67 -2.85 10.46
N LYS A 56 5.82 -2.25 11.63
CA LYS A 56 5.72 -2.96 12.91
C LYS A 56 4.52 -3.88 13.00
N ARG A 57 3.34 -3.44 12.55
CA ARG A 57 2.10 -4.23 12.56
C ARG A 57 2.11 -5.50 11.70
N HIS A 58 3.06 -5.63 10.76
CA HIS A 58 3.24 -6.83 9.94
C HIS A 58 4.18 -7.85 10.60
N ILE A 59 4.81 -7.46 11.72
CA ILE A 59 5.70 -8.32 12.48
C ILE A 59 4.89 -8.97 13.60
N ASN A 60 4.61 -10.27 13.46
CA ASN A 60 3.78 -11.00 14.39
C ASN A 60 4.61 -11.71 15.45
N PHE A 61 4.09 -11.85 16.68
CA PHE A 61 4.68 -12.73 17.68
C PHE A 61 4.59 -14.16 17.16
N ALA A 62 5.71 -14.85 17.12
CA ALA A 62 5.82 -16.21 16.62
C ALA A 62 5.75 -17.23 17.73
N TRP A 63 6.65 -17.12 18.72
CA TRP A 63 6.69 -17.99 19.90
C TRP A 63 7.55 -17.39 21.01
N GLY A 64 7.39 -17.88 22.22
CA GLY A 64 8.18 -17.56 23.39
C GLY A 64 7.36 -17.53 24.67
N PRO A 65 8.01 -17.46 25.83
CA PRO A 65 7.35 -17.48 27.13
C PRO A 65 6.79 -16.12 27.56
N THR A 66 7.03 -15.02 26.82
CA THR A 66 6.57 -13.69 27.22
C THR A 66 5.06 -13.55 27.15
N ASN A 67 4.47 -12.91 28.15
CA ASN A 67 3.06 -12.53 28.13
C ASN A 67 2.83 -11.22 27.34
N ASP A 68 3.85 -10.35 27.26
CA ASP A 68 3.81 -9.15 26.43
C ASP A 68 4.34 -9.48 25.02
N GLN A 69 3.41 -9.68 24.10
CA GLN A 69 3.72 -10.03 22.71
C GLN A 69 4.08 -8.82 21.85
N SER A 70 4.14 -7.60 22.44
CA SER A 70 4.50 -6.39 21.71
C SER A 70 6.02 -6.35 21.44
N LEU A 71 6.39 -6.09 20.19
CA LEU A 71 7.79 -5.94 19.80
C LEU A 71 8.31 -4.55 20.21
N LYS A 72 9.13 -4.48 21.28
CA LYS A 72 9.69 -3.24 21.84
C LYS A 72 11.21 -3.18 21.80
N ARG A 73 11.85 -4.34 21.90
CA ARG A 73 13.31 -4.45 21.99
C ARG A 73 13.78 -5.73 21.36
N ILE A 74 14.90 -5.66 20.66
CA ILE A 74 15.54 -6.82 20.04
C ILE A 74 17.05 -6.87 20.35
N ASP A 75 17.61 -8.05 20.28
CA ASP A 75 19.04 -8.27 20.38
C ASP A 75 19.64 -8.65 19.02
N ARG A 76 18.89 -9.38 18.21
CA ARG A 76 19.34 -9.79 16.88
C ARG A 76 18.20 -9.92 15.88
N ILE A 77 18.60 -9.85 14.61
CA ILE A 77 17.75 -10.13 13.45
C ILE A 77 18.33 -11.36 12.76
N GLU A 78 17.47 -12.32 12.40
CA GLU A 78 17.84 -13.47 11.61
C GLU A 78 17.08 -13.49 10.29
N PHE A 79 17.80 -13.65 9.18
CA PHE A 79 17.22 -13.92 7.87
C PHE A 79 17.36 -15.40 7.59
N THR A 80 16.23 -16.08 7.40
CA THR A 80 16.21 -17.54 7.18
C THR A 80 15.60 -17.83 5.82
N ILE A 81 16.26 -18.65 5.04
CA ILE A 81 15.71 -19.19 3.80
C ILE A 81 15.44 -20.66 4.07
N ALA A 82 14.15 -20.99 4.22
CA ALA A 82 13.70 -22.35 4.44
C ALA A 82 13.24 -22.97 3.12
N SER A 83 13.55 -24.24 2.93
CA SER A 83 13.27 -24.93 1.67
C SER A 83 11.78 -24.98 1.34
N HIS A 84 11.46 -24.56 0.11
CA HIS A 84 10.19 -24.83 -0.56
C HIS A 84 10.48 -25.55 -1.89
N VAL A 85 11.00 -24.85 -2.89
CA VAL A 85 11.50 -25.47 -4.12
C VAL A 85 12.88 -26.09 -3.87
N GLY A 86 13.62 -25.51 -2.94
CA GLY A 86 15.00 -25.92 -2.65
C GLY A 86 15.99 -25.36 -3.66
N GLY A 87 17.10 -26.07 -3.85
CA GLY A 87 18.13 -25.69 -4.81
C GLY A 87 19.25 -24.85 -4.20
N LYS A 88 20.16 -24.39 -5.08
CA LYS A 88 21.29 -23.52 -4.72
C LYS A 88 20.99 -22.10 -5.16
N GLY A 89 21.48 -21.14 -4.38
CA GLY A 89 21.31 -19.72 -4.70
C GLY A 89 22.17 -18.83 -3.83
N THR A 90 22.15 -17.55 -4.12
CA THR A 90 22.79 -16.50 -3.32
C THR A 90 21.80 -15.37 -3.10
N VAL A 91 21.74 -14.91 -1.87
CA VAL A 91 20.92 -13.75 -1.48
C VAL A 91 21.84 -12.68 -0.90
N TRP A 92 21.67 -11.46 -1.35
CA TRP A 92 22.35 -10.28 -0.84
C TRP A 92 21.34 -9.41 -0.11
N ILE A 93 21.72 -8.96 1.08
CA ILE A 93 20.90 -8.08 1.93
C ILE A 93 21.80 -6.92 2.36
N ASP A 94 21.27 -5.68 2.28
CA ASP A 94 22.02 -4.47 2.59
C ASP A 94 21.11 -3.37 3.15
N ASP A 95 21.70 -2.33 3.73
CA ASP A 95 21.04 -1.10 4.17
C ASP A 95 19.89 -1.32 5.17
N LEU A 96 20.14 -2.13 6.22
CA LEU A 96 19.15 -2.40 7.27
C LEU A 96 18.91 -1.18 8.14
N LYS A 97 17.63 -0.78 8.28
CA LYS A 97 17.23 0.39 9.10
C LYS A 97 15.93 0.13 9.83
N PHE A 98 15.81 0.71 11.02
CA PHE A 98 14.53 0.96 11.68
C PHE A 98 14.22 2.45 11.55
N GLU A 99 13.23 2.79 10.75
CA GLU A 99 12.80 4.16 10.52
C GLU A 99 11.59 4.46 11.42
N PRO A 100 11.68 5.41 12.38
CA PRO A 100 10.54 5.78 13.20
C PRO A 100 9.39 6.32 12.34
N LEU A 101 8.19 5.89 12.64
CA LEU A 101 6.97 6.42 12.06
C LEU A 101 6.19 7.22 13.13
N LEU A 102 5.30 8.09 12.65
CA LEU A 102 4.35 8.74 13.54
C LEU A 102 3.46 7.68 14.23
N PRO A 103 2.95 7.96 15.43
CA PRO A 103 1.97 7.11 16.08
C PRO A 103 0.81 6.79 15.12
N GLU A 104 0.31 5.56 15.17
CA GLU A 104 -0.87 5.19 14.39
C GLU A 104 -2.07 6.02 14.85
N THR A 105 -2.85 6.50 13.90
CA THR A 105 -4.07 7.25 14.14
C THR A 105 -5.22 6.71 13.33
N ASN A 106 -6.39 6.67 13.94
CA ASN A 106 -7.65 6.39 13.26
C ASN A 106 -8.37 7.70 12.86
N VAL A 107 -7.79 8.85 13.22
CA VAL A 107 -8.36 10.16 12.91
C VAL A 107 -7.58 10.77 11.75
N TYR A 108 -8.24 10.83 10.61
CA TYR A 108 -7.66 11.42 9.40
C TYR A 108 -8.39 12.72 9.05
N PRO A 109 -7.69 13.73 8.51
CA PRO A 109 -8.34 14.90 7.96
C PRO A 109 -9.32 14.53 6.84
N ASN A 110 -10.38 15.31 6.69
CA ASN A 110 -11.26 15.15 5.53
C ASN A 110 -10.47 15.41 4.24
N PRO A 111 -10.58 14.55 3.25
CA PRO A 111 -9.91 14.76 1.97
C PRO A 111 -10.41 16.02 1.27
N LEU A 112 -9.53 16.65 0.52
CA LEU A 112 -9.90 17.67 -0.47
C LEU A 112 -9.96 17.01 -1.84
N VAL A 113 -11.04 17.26 -2.57
CA VAL A 113 -11.21 16.70 -3.91
C VAL A 113 -11.21 17.81 -4.95
N LEU A 114 -10.39 17.62 -5.97
CA LEU A 114 -10.28 18.49 -7.14
C LEU A 114 -10.62 17.69 -8.40
N ALA A 115 -11.32 18.31 -9.34
CA ALA A 115 -11.64 17.69 -10.61
C ALA A 115 -11.25 18.60 -11.79
N SER A 116 -11.07 18.01 -12.97
CA SER A 116 -10.79 18.74 -14.22
C SER A 116 -11.96 19.62 -14.63
N SER A 117 -13.19 19.19 -14.32
CA SER A 117 -14.43 19.94 -14.56
C SER A 117 -15.55 19.44 -13.64
N GLN A 118 -16.61 20.22 -13.51
CA GLN A 118 -17.84 19.80 -12.81
C GLN A 118 -19.07 20.32 -13.53
N SER A 119 -20.13 19.55 -13.51
CA SER A 119 -21.43 19.91 -14.08
C SER A 119 -22.35 20.43 -12.99
N PHE A 120 -22.79 21.69 -13.07
CA PHE A 120 -23.67 22.33 -12.10
C PHE A 120 -23.23 22.12 -10.64
N ASP A 121 -24.14 21.72 -9.77
CA ASP A 121 -23.92 21.48 -8.34
C ASP A 121 -23.37 20.08 -8.01
N LEU A 122 -22.97 19.31 -9.05
CA LEU A 122 -22.41 17.97 -8.89
C LEU A 122 -20.91 18.06 -8.62
N VAL A 123 -20.59 18.57 -7.43
CA VAL A 123 -19.24 18.98 -7.02
C VAL A 123 -18.34 17.78 -6.70
N PRO A 124 -17.00 17.94 -6.86
CA PRO A 124 -16.06 16.84 -6.61
C PRO A 124 -16.12 16.25 -5.20
N ASN A 125 -16.39 17.05 -4.18
CA ASN A 125 -16.44 16.56 -2.79
C ASN A 125 -17.58 15.55 -2.53
N ASN A 126 -18.58 15.46 -3.38
CA ASN A 126 -19.65 14.46 -3.28
C ASN A 126 -19.11 13.02 -3.32
N ILE A 127 -17.92 12.78 -3.86
CA ILE A 127 -17.36 11.41 -3.90
C ILE A 127 -16.79 10.93 -2.56
N VAL A 128 -16.66 11.81 -1.56
CA VAL A 128 -16.06 11.50 -0.24
C VAL A 128 -16.94 11.96 0.92
N ASP A 129 -18.19 12.31 0.69
CA ASP A 129 -19.13 12.80 1.71
C ASP A 129 -19.82 11.68 2.50
N GLY A 130 -19.63 10.42 2.09
CA GLY A 130 -20.22 9.23 2.71
C GLY A 130 -21.66 8.94 2.28
N SER A 131 -22.21 9.68 1.31
CA SER A 131 -23.54 9.48 0.76
C SER A 131 -23.48 8.73 -0.58
N LEU A 132 -24.32 7.73 -0.77
CA LEU A 132 -24.51 7.05 -2.06
C LEU A 132 -25.51 7.77 -2.98
N GLU A 133 -26.20 8.79 -2.47
CA GLU A 133 -27.18 9.58 -3.23
C GLU A 133 -26.52 10.79 -3.93
N SER A 134 -25.35 11.19 -3.49
CA SER A 134 -24.57 12.28 -4.07
C SER A 134 -23.46 11.74 -4.97
N TYR A 135 -23.15 12.47 -6.03
CA TYR A 135 -22.09 12.09 -6.95
C TYR A 135 -21.43 13.32 -7.58
N TRP A 136 -20.28 13.15 -8.13
CA TRP A 136 -19.65 14.12 -9.01
C TRP A 136 -19.93 13.76 -10.47
N LYS A 137 -20.16 14.78 -11.31
CA LYS A 137 -20.26 14.65 -12.76
C LYS A 137 -19.33 15.64 -13.43
N SER A 138 -18.53 15.18 -14.39
CA SER A 138 -17.75 16.02 -15.29
C SER A 138 -18.62 16.70 -16.35
N VAL A 139 -18.11 17.76 -16.96
CA VAL A 139 -18.76 18.40 -18.13
C VAL A 139 -18.58 17.56 -19.40
N GLY A 140 -17.40 16.94 -19.54
CA GLY A 140 -17.06 16.15 -20.73
C GLY A 140 -16.96 14.67 -20.43
N ILE A 141 -16.91 13.85 -21.50
CA ILE A 141 -16.86 12.39 -21.45
C ILE A 141 -15.48 11.82 -21.75
N ILE A 142 -14.52 12.65 -22.14
CA ILE A 142 -13.15 12.24 -22.45
C ILE A 142 -12.14 13.07 -21.66
N ASN A 143 -11.02 12.45 -21.30
CA ASN A 143 -9.88 13.11 -20.65
C ASN A 143 -10.26 13.92 -19.40
N GLN A 144 -11.13 13.35 -18.57
CA GLN A 144 -11.49 13.95 -17.29
C GLN A 144 -10.65 13.37 -16.17
N SER A 145 -10.53 14.09 -15.07
CA SER A 145 -9.81 13.58 -13.91
C SER A 145 -10.39 14.08 -12.60
N ILE A 146 -10.21 13.27 -11.58
CA ILE A 146 -10.49 13.64 -10.19
C ILE A 146 -9.26 13.32 -9.34
N THR A 147 -8.89 14.25 -8.48
CA THR A 147 -7.74 14.12 -7.58
C THR A 147 -8.21 14.26 -6.15
N ILE A 148 -7.87 13.28 -5.32
CA ILE A 148 -8.15 13.25 -3.89
C ILE A 148 -6.85 13.57 -3.17
N ASP A 149 -6.79 14.71 -2.45
CA ASP A 149 -5.72 15.03 -1.50
C ASP A 149 -6.18 14.59 -0.11
N PHE A 150 -5.59 13.54 0.41
CA PHE A 150 -5.86 13.05 1.76
C PHE A 150 -5.31 13.97 2.85
N ARG A 151 -4.59 15.05 2.47
CA ARG A 151 -3.90 16.02 3.35
C ARG A 151 -2.83 15.42 4.26
N THR A 152 -2.76 14.13 4.30
CA THR A 152 -1.74 13.36 5.00
C THR A 152 -1.47 12.09 4.20
N ARG A 153 -0.34 11.48 4.43
CA ARG A 153 -0.02 10.19 3.83
C ARG A 153 -0.97 9.14 4.40
N ARG A 154 -1.62 8.39 3.51
CA ARG A 154 -2.50 7.26 3.87
C ARG A 154 -1.99 6.00 3.21
N GLU A 155 -2.21 4.90 3.90
CA GLU A 155 -2.01 3.56 3.38
C GLU A 155 -3.35 2.95 2.99
N PHE A 156 -3.38 2.29 1.85
CA PHE A 156 -4.56 1.57 1.36
C PHE A 156 -4.16 0.42 0.43
N GLY A 157 -4.97 -0.65 0.46
CA GLY A 157 -4.77 -1.85 -0.37
C GLY A 157 -5.67 -1.90 -1.60
N GLY A 158 -6.43 -0.85 -1.85
CA GLY A 158 -7.34 -0.77 -2.98
C GLY A 158 -8.39 0.29 -2.82
N LEU A 159 -9.28 0.38 -3.79
CA LEU A 159 -10.43 1.27 -3.76
C LEU A 159 -11.64 0.62 -4.43
N MET A 160 -12.80 1.06 -4.02
CA MET A 160 -14.06 0.79 -4.67
C MET A 160 -14.58 2.09 -5.27
N ILE A 161 -15.00 2.06 -6.53
CA ILE A 161 -15.61 3.19 -7.21
C ILE A 161 -17.05 2.80 -7.54
N ASP A 162 -18.02 3.48 -6.93
CA ASP A 162 -19.41 3.41 -7.29
C ASP A 162 -19.68 4.43 -8.39
N TRP A 163 -20.05 3.95 -9.55
CA TRP A 163 -20.44 4.78 -10.68
C TRP A 163 -21.93 5.06 -10.64
N LEU A 164 -22.32 6.23 -11.10
CA LEU A 164 -23.75 6.45 -11.34
C LEU A 164 -24.23 5.44 -12.37
N LYS A 165 -25.35 4.77 -12.08
CA LYS A 165 -25.90 3.69 -12.92
C LYS A 165 -25.99 4.10 -14.38
N ASN A 166 -25.40 3.29 -15.27
CA ASN A 166 -25.26 3.54 -16.71
C ASN A 166 -24.33 4.70 -17.10
N PHE A 167 -23.59 5.31 -16.12
CA PHE A 167 -22.70 6.44 -16.35
C PHE A 167 -21.33 6.15 -15.73
N HIS A 168 -20.60 5.22 -16.32
CA HIS A 168 -19.27 4.82 -15.84
C HIS A 168 -18.17 5.18 -16.83
N ALA A 169 -16.96 5.32 -16.35
CA ALA A 169 -15.82 5.40 -17.24
C ALA A 169 -15.59 4.04 -17.90
N LYS A 170 -15.46 4.02 -19.23
CA LYS A 170 -15.09 2.80 -20.01
C LYS A 170 -13.63 2.45 -19.80
N SER A 171 -12.78 3.46 -19.70
CA SER A 171 -11.36 3.28 -19.45
C SER A 171 -10.85 4.36 -18.51
N PHE A 172 -9.99 3.94 -17.57
CA PHE A 172 -9.41 4.85 -16.59
C PHE A 172 -8.09 4.31 -16.02
N ASP A 173 -7.27 5.24 -15.54
CA ASP A 173 -6.03 4.96 -14.83
C ASP A 173 -6.11 5.50 -13.40
N ILE A 174 -5.39 4.83 -12.49
CA ILE A 174 -5.15 5.33 -11.13
C ILE A 174 -3.68 5.64 -11.00
N SER A 175 -3.40 6.85 -10.54
CA SER A 175 -2.07 7.32 -10.26
C SER A 175 -1.95 7.85 -8.85
N LEU A 176 -0.79 7.70 -8.25
CA LEU A 176 -0.46 8.15 -6.90
C LEU A 176 0.64 9.18 -6.93
N SER A 177 0.66 10.07 -5.95
CA SER A 177 1.70 11.09 -5.78
C SER A 177 1.84 11.50 -4.32
N GLU A 178 3.06 11.93 -3.94
CA GLU A 178 3.33 12.57 -2.65
C GLU A 178 3.22 14.08 -2.70
N ASP A 179 3.60 14.69 -3.84
CA ASP A 179 3.80 16.13 -3.99
C ASP A 179 2.92 16.80 -5.06
N GLY A 180 2.15 16.00 -5.80
CA GLY A 180 1.31 16.46 -6.91
C GLY A 180 2.07 16.81 -8.19
N LYS A 181 3.38 16.65 -8.23
CA LYS A 181 4.23 16.90 -9.39
C LYS A 181 4.61 15.62 -10.12
N PHE A 182 5.07 14.64 -9.35
CA PHE A 182 5.43 13.33 -9.88
C PHE A 182 4.31 12.34 -9.58
N TRP A 183 3.82 11.66 -10.62
CA TRP A 183 2.69 10.74 -10.57
C TRP A 183 3.13 9.36 -11.05
N GLU A 184 2.93 8.36 -10.22
CA GLU A 184 3.13 6.96 -10.55
C GLU A 184 1.78 6.32 -10.89
N LYS A 185 1.67 5.76 -12.10
CA LYS A 185 0.49 4.99 -12.47
C LYS A 185 0.58 3.60 -11.86
N VAL A 186 -0.40 3.27 -11.01
CA VAL A 186 -0.43 2.01 -10.26
C VAL A 186 -1.48 1.03 -10.77
N TYR A 187 -2.46 1.51 -11.54
CA TYR A 187 -3.53 0.66 -12.07
C TYR A 187 -4.10 1.21 -13.36
N SER A 188 -4.57 0.32 -14.24
CA SER A 188 -5.23 0.67 -15.51
C SER A 188 -6.39 -0.25 -15.79
N VAL A 189 -7.49 0.33 -16.27
CA VAL A 189 -8.66 -0.38 -16.78
C VAL A 189 -8.92 0.07 -18.20
N SER A 190 -8.89 -0.86 -19.16
CA SER A 190 -9.10 -0.57 -20.58
C SER A 190 -10.53 -0.81 -21.06
N SER A 191 -11.31 -1.60 -20.32
CA SER A 191 -12.70 -1.90 -20.63
C SER A 191 -13.47 -2.18 -19.35
N ASN A 192 -14.11 -1.15 -18.82
CA ASN A 192 -15.05 -1.25 -17.70
C ASN A 192 -16.48 -1.30 -18.26
N SER A 193 -17.26 -2.23 -17.74
CA SER A 193 -18.68 -2.42 -18.12
C SER A 193 -19.60 -2.54 -16.89
N THR A 194 -19.10 -2.17 -15.72
CA THR A 194 -19.82 -2.34 -14.46
C THR A 194 -20.08 -0.99 -13.77
N ASP A 195 -21.18 -0.91 -13.05
CA ASP A 195 -21.52 0.26 -12.24
C ASP A 195 -20.73 0.31 -10.92
N VAL A 196 -19.96 -0.74 -10.58
CA VAL A 196 -19.07 -0.77 -9.43
C VAL A 196 -17.72 -1.38 -9.86
N SER A 197 -16.64 -0.65 -9.60
CA SER A 197 -15.29 -1.12 -9.88
C SER A 197 -14.54 -1.41 -8.59
N PHE A 198 -14.15 -2.67 -8.38
CA PHE A 198 -13.30 -3.10 -7.29
C PHE A 198 -11.84 -3.15 -7.76
N ILE A 199 -11.01 -2.32 -7.19
CA ILE A 199 -9.61 -2.19 -7.59
C ILE A 199 -8.74 -2.63 -6.43
N LYS A 200 -8.03 -3.74 -6.61
CA LYS A 200 -7.05 -4.21 -5.66
C LYS A 200 -5.68 -3.67 -6.04
N LEU A 201 -5.05 -2.99 -5.11
CA LEU A 201 -3.65 -2.59 -5.19
C LEU A 201 -2.81 -3.47 -4.27
N SER A 202 -1.51 -3.59 -4.54
CA SER A 202 -0.58 -3.95 -3.48
C SER A 202 -0.65 -2.84 -2.42
N GLU A 203 -0.31 -3.13 -1.16
CA GLU A 203 -0.26 -2.09 -0.13
C GLU A 203 0.57 -0.90 -0.62
N VAL A 204 -0.09 0.25 -0.73
CA VAL A 204 0.50 1.50 -1.20
C VAL A 204 0.28 2.61 -0.19
N GLU A 205 1.20 3.56 -0.17
CA GLU A 205 1.09 4.77 0.63
C GLU A 205 1.19 5.98 -0.29
N ALA A 206 0.25 6.90 -0.16
CA ALA A 206 0.31 8.17 -0.87
C ALA A 206 -0.49 9.25 -0.14
N ARG A 207 -0.13 10.50 -0.40
CA ARG A 207 -0.93 11.66 -0.02
C ARG A 207 -2.01 11.96 -1.06
N LEU A 208 -1.72 11.75 -2.33
CA LEU A 208 -2.58 12.13 -3.45
C LEU A 208 -2.91 10.89 -4.29
N LEU A 209 -4.18 10.75 -4.61
CA LEU A 209 -4.68 9.75 -5.55
C LEU A 209 -5.40 10.47 -6.68
N ARG A 210 -5.10 10.10 -7.93
CA ARG A 210 -5.78 10.62 -9.12
C ARG A 210 -6.39 9.48 -9.90
N ILE A 211 -7.65 9.68 -10.31
CA ILE A 211 -8.35 8.84 -11.27
C ILE A 211 -8.42 9.64 -12.57
N ASN A 212 -7.76 9.15 -13.60
CA ASN A 212 -7.79 9.73 -14.95
C ASN A 212 -8.81 8.96 -15.77
N LEU A 213 -9.91 9.59 -16.13
CA LEU A 213 -11.01 9.02 -16.91
C LEU A 213 -10.74 9.30 -18.39
N MET A 214 -10.37 8.27 -19.15
CA MET A 214 -10.02 8.43 -20.56
C MET A 214 -11.26 8.59 -21.43
N GLU A 215 -12.25 7.75 -21.20
CA GLU A 215 -13.52 7.74 -21.91
C GLU A 215 -14.64 7.25 -21.00
N SER A 216 -15.81 7.84 -21.09
CA SER A 216 -17.04 7.43 -20.41
C SER A 216 -18.09 6.91 -21.39
N ASN A 217 -19.08 6.14 -20.91
CA ASN A 217 -20.06 5.48 -21.76
C ASN A 217 -21.21 6.37 -22.21
N SER A 218 -21.42 7.53 -21.56
CA SER A 218 -22.45 8.50 -21.93
C SER A 218 -22.11 9.90 -21.43
N GLU A 219 -22.84 10.90 -21.94
CA GLU A 219 -22.76 12.32 -21.56
C GLU A 219 -23.42 12.61 -20.21
#